data_44af775eecc589652832732c43d6a8e4
#
_entry.id   44af775eecc589652832732c43d6a8e4
#
_cell.length_a   1.000
_cell.length_b   1.000
_cell.length_c   1.000
_cell.angle_alpha   90.00
_cell.angle_beta   90.00
_cell.angle_gamma   90.00
#
_symmetry.space_group_name_H-M   'P 1'
#
loop_
_entity.id
_entity.type
_entity.pdbx_description
1 polymer ?
#
loop_
_entity_poly.entity_id
_entity_poly.type
_entity_poly.pdbx_seq_one_letter_code
_entity_poly.pdbx_strand_id
1 'polypeptide(L)'
;MEKHLMAIPNRCTGCNRCVYACSAVKEGMFMPSKARIQVSNFAHEGYSVPNLCFQCPRAACIEACPTEAIFRSDRGVVVVDAKKCDGCGECVDACPYGMIEQYVSGKAYKCDLCGGDPVCVAECHYGALVFKESDKVSLKCRKEQMKQRSESGDPQEKRRSLAVAVMEGAERISRSPNYMG
;
A
#
# COMPACT_ATOMS: atom_id res chain seq x y z
N MET A 1 -17.28 12.09 2.69
CA MET A 1 -16.96 10.63 2.75
C MET A 1 -15.47 10.46 2.47
N GLU A 2 -14.80 9.52 3.13
CA GLU A 2 -13.36 9.36 3.02
C GLU A 2 -13.02 8.49 1.79
N LYS A 3 -12.11 8.99 0.91
CA LYS A 3 -11.63 8.21 -0.24
C LYS A 3 -10.52 7.27 0.19
N HIS A 4 -10.53 6.06 -0.33
CA HIS A 4 -9.50 5.05 -0.09
C HIS A 4 -8.85 4.57 -1.39
N LEU A 5 -7.53 4.38 -1.32
CA LEU A 5 -6.79 3.68 -2.34
C LEU A 5 -6.98 2.18 -2.15
N MET A 6 -7.41 1.49 -3.20
CA MET A 6 -7.71 0.06 -3.17
C MET A 6 -7.12 -0.63 -4.39
N ALA A 7 -6.74 -1.90 -4.22
CA ALA A 7 -6.32 -2.78 -5.30
C ALA A 7 -7.46 -3.75 -5.67
N ILE A 8 -7.59 -4.01 -6.97
CA ILE A 8 -8.41 -5.07 -7.57
C ILE A 8 -7.43 -6.06 -8.22
N PRO A 9 -6.92 -7.05 -7.48
CA PRO A 9 -5.80 -7.89 -7.92
C PRO A 9 -6.07 -8.59 -9.25
N ASN A 10 -7.29 -9.09 -9.47
CA ASN A 10 -7.68 -9.80 -10.70
C ASN A 10 -7.54 -8.95 -11.99
N ARG A 11 -7.36 -7.64 -11.86
CA ARG A 11 -7.10 -6.73 -12.98
C ARG A 11 -5.62 -6.37 -13.13
N CYS A 12 -4.77 -6.80 -12.20
CA CYS A 12 -3.37 -6.47 -12.23
C CYS A 12 -2.61 -7.39 -13.19
N THR A 13 -1.92 -6.80 -14.16
CA THR A 13 -1.11 -7.52 -15.16
C THR A 13 0.38 -7.56 -14.79
N GLY A 14 0.78 -7.02 -13.64
CA GLY A 14 2.19 -6.95 -13.23
C GLY A 14 3.05 -5.97 -14.04
N CYS A 15 2.45 -5.06 -14.82
CA CYS A 15 3.17 -4.15 -15.72
C CYS A 15 4.06 -3.09 -15.03
N ASN A 16 3.95 -2.92 -13.72
CA ASN A 16 4.72 -2.00 -12.88
C ASN A 16 4.62 -0.51 -13.23
N ARG A 17 3.73 -0.06 -14.14
CA ARG A 17 3.55 1.37 -14.45
C ARG A 17 3.30 2.21 -13.20
N CYS A 18 2.47 1.73 -12.28
CA CYS A 18 2.18 2.38 -11.02
C CYS A 18 3.43 2.56 -10.13
N VAL A 19 4.36 1.59 -10.16
CA VAL A 19 5.62 1.63 -9.42
C VAL A 19 6.56 2.68 -10.03
N TYR A 20 6.71 2.68 -11.35
CA TYR A 20 7.53 3.68 -12.05
C TYR A 20 6.99 5.09 -11.88
N ALA A 21 5.68 5.29 -12.05
CA ALA A 21 5.05 6.59 -11.86
C ALA A 21 5.18 7.09 -10.42
N CYS A 22 5.00 6.22 -9.44
CA CYS A 22 5.17 6.58 -8.03
C CYS A 22 6.61 7.02 -7.74
N SER A 23 7.62 6.28 -8.21
CA SER A 23 9.01 6.66 -8.00
C SER A 23 9.37 7.95 -8.74
N ALA A 24 8.92 8.13 -9.97
CA ALA A 24 9.16 9.35 -10.74
C ALA A 24 8.63 10.60 -10.02
N VAL A 25 7.41 10.55 -9.49
CA VAL A 25 6.80 11.68 -8.76
C VAL A 25 7.46 11.91 -7.41
N LYS A 26 7.87 10.84 -6.70
CA LYS A 26 8.41 10.96 -5.34
C LYS A 26 9.91 11.22 -5.28
N GLU A 27 10.66 10.70 -6.24
CA GLU A 27 12.12 10.77 -6.28
C GLU A 27 12.67 11.64 -7.43
N GLY A 28 11.80 12.08 -8.35
CA GLY A 28 12.22 12.78 -9.57
C GLY A 28 12.91 11.88 -10.61
N MET A 29 12.90 10.56 -10.40
CA MET A 29 13.53 9.59 -11.28
C MET A 29 12.85 8.21 -11.21
N PHE A 30 13.08 7.38 -12.22
CA PHE A 30 12.60 5.99 -12.24
C PHE A 30 13.46 5.12 -11.32
N MET A 31 13.04 4.99 -10.07
CA MET A 31 13.70 4.18 -9.04
C MET A 31 12.66 3.26 -8.36
N PRO A 32 12.32 2.11 -8.97
CA PRO A 32 11.27 1.21 -8.48
C PRO A 32 11.41 0.80 -7.02
N SER A 33 12.67 0.61 -6.56
CA SER A 33 12.96 0.26 -5.16
C SER A 33 12.58 1.34 -4.16
N LYS A 34 12.32 2.58 -4.60
CA LYS A 34 11.90 3.70 -3.75
C LYS A 34 10.43 4.10 -3.99
N ALA A 35 9.70 3.33 -4.78
CA ALA A 35 8.27 3.54 -4.93
C ALA A 35 7.52 3.21 -3.63
N ARG A 36 6.45 3.98 -3.34
CA ARG A 36 5.58 3.77 -2.17
C ARG A 36 4.46 2.75 -2.44
N ILE A 37 4.44 2.20 -3.63
CA ILE A 37 3.64 1.08 -4.07
C ILE A 37 4.59 0.03 -4.64
N GLN A 38 4.33 -1.23 -4.33
CA GLN A 38 5.10 -2.36 -4.84
C GLN A 38 4.15 -3.38 -5.47
N VAL A 39 4.62 -4.15 -6.43
CA VAL A 39 3.83 -5.23 -7.04
C VAL A 39 4.52 -6.56 -6.75
N SER A 40 3.84 -7.45 -6.05
CA SER A 40 4.27 -8.84 -5.89
C SER A 40 3.85 -9.63 -7.12
N ASN A 41 4.82 -10.15 -7.86
CA ASN A 41 4.61 -10.97 -9.05
C ASN A 41 4.75 -12.44 -8.69
N PHE A 42 3.75 -13.22 -9.08
CA PHE A 42 3.67 -14.67 -8.93
C PHE A 42 3.56 -15.27 -10.34
N ALA A 43 4.70 -15.21 -11.06
CA ALA A 43 4.74 -15.56 -12.48
C ALA A 43 4.36 -17.01 -12.77
N HIS A 44 4.71 -17.93 -11.88
CA HIS A 44 4.38 -19.35 -12.02
C HIS A 44 2.89 -19.63 -11.78
N GLU A 45 2.26 -18.82 -10.94
CA GLU A 45 0.82 -18.92 -10.62
C GLU A 45 -0.04 -18.04 -11.55
N GLY A 46 0.59 -17.19 -12.37
CA GLY A 46 -0.07 -16.38 -13.39
C GLY A 46 -0.80 -15.15 -12.86
N TYR A 47 -0.45 -14.63 -11.69
CA TYR A 47 -1.07 -13.42 -11.14
C TYR A 47 -0.06 -12.43 -10.56
N SER A 48 -0.53 -11.20 -10.34
CA SER A 48 0.24 -10.12 -9.71
C SER A 48 -0.63 -9.31 -8.76
N VAL A 49 -0.08 -8.87 -7.63
CA VAL A 49 -0.82 -8.14 -6.60
C VAL A 49 -0.15 -6.81 -6.29
N PRO A 50 -0.84 -5.68 -6.48
CA PRO A 50 -0.35 -4.38 -6.00
C PRO A 50 -0.46 -4.31 -4.48
N ASN A 51 0.66 -4.05 -3.82
CA ASN A 51 0.73 -3.82 -2.38
C ASN A 51 0.64 -2.32 -2.10
N LEU A 52 -0.31 -1.95 -1.26
CA LEU A 52 -0.67 -0.56 -0.96
C LEU A 52 -0.58 -0.28 0.53
N CYS A 53 -0.19 0.95 0.87
CA CYS A 53 -0.38 1.44 2.23
C CYS A 53 -1.87 1.63 2.51
N PHE A 54 -2.37 0.96 3.54
CA PHE A 54 -3.78 1.00 3.90
C PHE A 54 -4.21 2.31 4.57
N GLN A 55 -3.29 3.23 4.91
CA GLN A 55 -3.65 4.42 5.68
C GLN A 55 -4.51 4.04 6.91
N CYS A 56 -4.01 3.09 7.70
CA CYS A 56 -4.77 2.41 8.76
C CYS A 56 -5.47 3.40 9.70
N PRO A 57 -6.72 3.18 10.10
CA PRO A 57 -7.38 4.01 11.10
C PRO A 57 -6.60 4.03 12.41
N ARG A 58 -6.14 2.86 12.84
CA ARG A 58 -5.18 2.66 13.91
C ARG A 58 -3.82 2.30 13.30
N ALA A 59 -2.96 3.28 13.18
CA ALA A 59 -1.70 3.18 12.45
C ALA A 59 -0.55 2.79 13.39
N ALA A 60 -0.16 1.51 13.40
CA ALA A 60 0.95 1.01 14.20
C ALA A 60 2.25 1.80 13.97
N CYS A 61 2.48 2.29 12.75
CA CYS A 61 3.64 3.12 12.44
C CYS A 61 3.62 4.51 13.13
N ILE A 62 2.45 5.04 13.48
CA ILE A 62 2.36 6.26 14.30
C ILE A 62 2.67 5.90 15.77
N GLU A 63 2.04 4.84 16.27
CA GLU A 63 2.19 4.40 17.66
C GLU A 63 3.65 4.03 18.00
N ALA A 64 4.39 3.50 17.02
CA ALA A 64 5.77 3.08 17.18
C ALA A 64 6.81 4.21 16.98
N CYS A 65 6.42 5.41 16.55
CA CYS A 65 7.37 6.46 16.22
C CYS A 65 7.75 7.27 17.47
N PRO A 66 8.99 7.15 18.00
CA PRO A 66 9.38 7.82 19.24
C PRO A 66 9.54 9.34 19.08
N THR A 67 9.80 9.81 17.85
CA THR A 67 9.99 11.24 17.55
C THR A 67 8.74 11.94 17.05
N GLU A 68 7.59 11.23 17.01
CA GLU A 68 6.34 11.72 16.44
C GLU A 68 6.50 12.25 15.00
N ALA A 69 7.49 11.71 14.27
CA ALA A 69 7.71 12.06 12.88
C ALA A 69 6.62 11.53 11.95
N ILE A 70 5.89 10.48 12.39
CA ILE A 70 4.75 9.94 11.65
C ILE A 70 3.47 10.37 12.33
N PHE A 71 2.62 11.04 11.59
CA PHE A 71 1.39 11.59 12.13
C PHE A 71 0.26 11.58 11.11
N ARG A 72 -0.96 11.84 11.55
CA ARG A 72 -2.11 12.01 10.68
C ARG A 72 -2.30 13.49 10.38
N SER A 73 -2.23 13.85 9.09
CA SER A 73 -2.47 15.20 8.64
C SER A 73 -3.94 15.62 8.79
N ASP A 74 -4.24 16.91 8.66
CA ASP A 74 -5.61 17.47 8.70
C ASP A 74 -6.54 16.84 7.66
N ARG A 75 -5.98 16.28 6.58
CA ARG A 75 -6.71 15.53 5.55
C ARG A 75 -6.93 14.05 5.89
N GLY A 76 -6.58 13.62 7.11
CA GLY A 76 -6.71 12.24 7.55
C GLY A 76 -5.65 11.28 7.03
N VAL A 77 -4.66 11.76 6.26
CA VAL A 77 -3.60 10.93 5.66
C VAL A 77 -2.44 10.77 6.62
N VAL A 78 -1.96 9.54 6.79
CA VAL A 78 -0.75 9.26 7.57
C VAL A 78 0.49 9.60 6.75
N VAL A 79 1.29 10.53 7.22
CA VAL A 79 2.47 11.07 6.54
C VAL A 79 3.71 10.99 7.43
N VAL A 80 4.88 11.16 6.82
CA VAL A 80 6.18 11.23 7.51
C VAL A 80 6.76 12.63 7.36
N ASP A 81 7.11 13.25 8.47
CA ASP A 81 7.96 14.45 8.49
C ASP A 81 9.44 14.01 8.53
N ALA A 82 10.10 14.12 7.39
CA ALA A 82 11.50 13.74 7.28
C ALA A 82 12.45 14.58 8.16
N LYS A 83 12.03 15.78 8.60
CA LYS A 83 12.85 16.62 9.49
C LYS A 83 12.86 16.09 10.92
N LYS A 84 11.72 15.56 11.38
CA LYS A 84 11.58 14.99 12.73
C LYS A 84 12.08 13.53 12.79
N CYS A 85 12.12 12.82 11.67
CA CYS A 85 12.53 11.41 11.63
C CYS A 85 14.02 11.29 11.99
N ASP A 86 14.34 10.47 12.98
CA ASP A 86 15.73 10.17 13.40
C ASP A 86 16.31 8.91 12.70
N GLY A 87 15.45 8.11 12.05
CA GLY A 87 15.88 6.93 11.33
C GLY A 87 15.96 5.64 12.16
N CYS A 88 15.29 5.57 13.33
CA CYS A 88 15.35 4.42 14.22
C CYS A 88 14.82 3.09 13.64
N GLY A 89 13.94 3.13 12.64
CA GLY A 89 13.40 1.90 12.00
C GLY A 89 12.15 1.31 12.65
N GLU A 90 11.77 1.70 13.84
CA GLU A 90 10.65 1.15 14.60
C GLU A 90 9.33 1.08 13.80
N CYS A 91 9.09 2.10 12.97
CA CYS A 91 7.90 2.15 12.13
C CYS A 91 7.91 1.11 10.98
N VAL A 92 9.08 0.69 10.53
CA VAL A 92 9.25 -0.36 9.49
C VAL A 92 8.86 -1.70 10.10
N ASP A 93 9.39 -2.01 11.27
CA ASP A 93 9.11 -3.25 11.99
C ASP A 93 7.64 -3.33 12.44
N ALA A 94 7.10 -2.22 12.92
CA ALA A 94 5.72 -2.13 13.36
C ALA A 94 4.67 -2.26 12.23
N CYS A 95 5.06 -2.04 10.96
CA CYS A 95 4.10 -2.12 9.86
C CYS A 95 3.81 -3.59 9.50
N PRO A 96 2.57 -4.11 9.77
CA PRO A 96 2.26 -5.52 9.51
C PRO A 96 2.09 -5.85 8.03
N TYR A 97 2.19 -4.84 7.15
CA TYR A 97 1.98 -4.97 5.71
C TYR A 97 3.24 -4.68 4.89
N GLY A 98 4.35 -4.33 5.55
CA GLY A 98 5.61 -3.98 4.88
C GLY A 98 5.52 -2.77 3.96
N MET A 99 4.66 -1.78 4.27
CA MET A 99 4.38 -0.63 3.40
C MET A 99 5.06 0.67 3.84
N ILE A 100 6.03 0.56 4.72
CA ILE A 100 6.92 1.64 5.12
C ILE A 100 8.35 1.11 5.04
N GLU A 101 9.24 1.90 4.52
CA GLU A 101 10.66 1.56 4.32
C GLU A 101 11.53 2.75 4.68
N GLN A 102 12.85 2.54 4.68
CA GLN A 102 13.85 3.57 4.93
C GLN A 102 14.73 3.82 3.72
N TYR A 103 15.19 5.07 3.58
CA TYR A 103 16.32 5.41 2.72
C TYR A 103 17.63 4.91 3.33
N VAL A 104 18.70 4.90 2.54
CA VAL A 104 20.05 4.67 3.05
C VAL A 104 20.44 5.66 4.13
N SER A 105 19.89 6.88 4.08
CA SER A 105 20.04 7.91 5.12
C SER A 105 19.32 7.58 6.44
N GLY A 106 18.60 6.47 6.53
CA GLY A 106 17.77 6.09 7.67
C GLY A 106 16.37 6.71 7.68
N LYS A 107 16.11 7.77 6.92
CA LYS A 107 14.80 8.42 6.92
C LYS A 107 13.71 7.50 6.39
N ALA A 108 12.61 7.40 7.14
CA ALA A 108 11.46 6.59 6.72
C ALA A 108 10.68 7.24 5.57
N TYR A 109 10.11 6.40 4.69
CA TYR A 109 9.19 6.85 3.66
C TYR A 109 8.02 5.87 3.49
N LYS A 110 6.87 6.39 3.12
CA LYS A 110 5.63 5.64 2.87
C LYS A 110 4.69 6.40 1.94
N CYS A 111 3.63 5.74 1.50
CA CYS A 111 2.59 6.37 0.69
C CYS A 111 1.89 7.49 1.48
N ASP A 112 1.77 8.66 0.85
CA ASP A 112 1.08 9.87 1.33
C ASP A 112 -0.15 10.23 0.47
N LEU A 113 -0.61 9.27 -0.34
CA LEU A 113 -1.70 9.43 -1.32
C LEU A 113 -1.48 10.57 -2.32
N CYS A 114 -0.23 10.99 -2.54
CA CYS A 114 0.15 12.12 -3.41
C CYS A 114 -0.67 13.41 -3.13
N GLY A 115 -0.98 13.66 -1.85
CA GLY A 115 -1.79 14.83 -1.44
C GLY A 115 -3.28 14.74 -1.80
N GLY A 116 -3.76 13.57 -2.23
CA GLY A 116 -5.17 13.32 -2.59
C GLY A 116 -5.42 13.03 -4.06
N ASP A 117 -4.35 12.99 -4.88
CA ASP A 117 -4.42 12.61 -6.30
C ASP A 117 -3.36 11.54 -6.61
N PRO A 118 -3.63 10.26 -6.31
CA PRO A 118 -2.67 9.18 -6.42
C PRO A 118 -2.26 8.90 -7.88
N VAL A 119 -1.04 9.27 -8.26
CA VAL A 119 -0.50 9.05 -9.62
C VAL A 119 -0.55 7.58 -10.04
N CYS A 120 -0.37 6.65 -9.12
CA CYS A 120 -0.44 5.22 -9.41
C CYS A 120 -1.82 4.77 -9.91
N VAL A 121 -2.89 5.47 -9.53
CA VAL A 121 -4.26 5.23 -10.05
C VAL A 121 -4.39 5.78 -11.46
N ALA A 122 -3.93 7.02 -11.69
CA ALA A 122 -3.96 7.65 -13.02
C ALA A 122 -3.22 6.81 -14.07
N GLU A 123 -2.10 6.19 -13.67
CA GLU A 123 -1.26 5.35 -14.55
C GLU A 123 -1.73 3.89 -14.65
N CYS A 124 -2.78 3.48 -13.93
CA CYS A 124 -3.27 2.12 -13.98
C CYS A 124 -4.30 1.91 -15.09
N HIS A 125 -3.84 1.61 -16.31
CA HIS A 125 -4.70 1.44 -17.49
C HIS A 125 -5.71 0.29 -17.38
N TYR A 126 -5.42 -0.70 -16.56
CA TYR A 126 -6.29 -1.87 -16.36
C TYR A 126 -7.30 -1.69 -15.23
N GLY A 127 -7.30 -0.52 -14.57
CA GLY A 127 -8.20 -0.26 -13.45
C GLY A 127 -8.00 -1.20 -12.25
N ALA A 128 -6.77 -1.75 -12.11
CA ALA A 128 -6.40 -2.55 -10.95
C ALA A 128 -6.21 -1.72 -9.67
N LEU A 129 -6.07 -0.40 -9.82
CA LEU A 129 -5.97 0.55 -8.73
C LEU A 129 -7.12 1.56 -8.84
N VAL A 130 -7.81 1.79 -7.73
CA VAL A 130 -8.91 2.75 -7.66
C VAL A 130 -8.78 3.63 -6.42
N PHE A 131 -9.13 4.90 -6.55
CA PHE A 131 -9.18 5.85 -5.44
C PHE A 131 -10.56 6.50 -5.41
N LYS A 132 -11.43 5.97 -4.58
CA LYS A 132 -12.83 6.39 -4.52
C LYS A 132 -13.38 6.35 -3.09
N GLU A 133 -14.53 6.97 -2.91
CA GLU A 133 -15.29 6.85 -1.69
C GLU A 133 -15.66 5.39 -1.43
N SER A 134 -15.59 5.01 -0.16
CA SER A 134 -15.84 3.62 0.24
C SER A 134 -17.32 3.31 0.22
N ASP A 135 -17.71 2.40 -0.65
CA ASP A 135 -18.98 1.67 -0.53
C ASP A 135 -18.85 0.48 0.46
N LYS A 136 -19.98 -0.15 0.77
CA LYS A 136 -20.01 -1.28 1.72
C LYS A 136 -19.13 -2.45 1.29
N VAL A 137 -19.07 -2.73 -0.03
CA VAL A 137 -18.28 -3.83 -0.60
C VAL A 137 -16.80 -3.51 -0.51
N SER A 138 -16.39 -2.31 -0.92
CA SER A 138 -15.01 -1.84 -0.82
C SER A 138 -14.49 -1.83 0.61
N LEU A 139 -15.33 -1.40 1.57
CA LEU A 139 -14.98 -1.44 3.00
C LEU A 139 -14.83 -2.88 3.52
N LYS A 140 -15.68 -3.81 3.06
CA LYS A 140 -15.56 -5.22 3.42
C LYS A 140 -14.25 -5.81 2.90
N CYS A 141 -13.95 -5.64 1.61
CA CYS A 141 -12.69 -6.11 1.01
C CYS A 141 -11.47 -5.52 1.72
N ARG A 142 -11.47 -4.21 2.01
CA ARG A 142 -10.40 -3.56 2.74
C ARG A 142 -10.21 -4.15 4.14
N LYS A 143 -11.31 -4.38 4.88
CA LYS A 143 -11.26 -5.00 6.21
C LYS A 143 -10.72 -6.43 6.16
N GLU A 144 -11.09 -7.20 5.14
CA GLU A 144 -10.57 -8.55 4.96
C GLU A 144 -9.07 -8.54 4.64
N GLN A 145 -8.61 -7.66 3.75
CA GLN A 145 -7.18 -7.47 3.48
C GLN A 145 -6.41 -7.05 4.74
N MET A 146 -6.97 -6.15 5.55
CA MET A 146 -6.35 -5.70 6.80
C MET A 146 -6.32 -6.77 7.91
N LYS A 147 -7.10 -7.85 7.80
CA LYS A 147 -6.99 -8.99 8.72
C LYS A 147 -5.77 -9.86 8.42
N GLN A 148 -5.25 -9.80 7.20
CA GLN A 148 -4.07 -10.54 6.77
C GLN A 148 -2.81 -9.81 7.23
N ARG A 149 -2.45 -10.02 8.50
CA ARG A 149 -1.31 -9.36 9.14
C ARG A 149 -0.14 -10.31 9.19
N SER A 150 1.05 -9.80 8.88
CA SER A 150 2.31 -10.47 9.16
C SER A 150 2.97 -9.82 10.37
N GLU A 151 3.24 -10.59 11.41
CA GLU A 151 3.87 -10.08 12.64
C GLU A 151 5.40 -10.14 12.57
N SER A 152 5.96 -10.90 11.62
CA SER A 152 7.39 -11.09 11.46
C SER A 152 7.80 -10.96 9.99
N GLY A 153 9.10 -10.90 9.76
CA GLY A 153 9.70 -10.82 8.45
C GLY A 153 10.03 -9.38 8.00
N ASP A 154 10.87 -9.29 6.98
CA ASP A 154 11.20 -8.01 6.36
C ASP A 154 10.01 -7.43 5.55
N PRO A 155 10.07 -6.16 5.12
CA PRO A 155 8.98 -5.55 4.36
C PRO A 155 8.59 -6.30 3.08
N GLN A 156 9.54 -6.96 2.40
CA GLN A 156 9.27 -7.71 1.19
C GLN A 156 8.51 -9.01 1.50
N GLU A 157 8.91 -9.73 2.54
CA GLU A 157 8.23 -10.95 3.01
C GLU A 157 6.80 -10.64 3.47
N LYS A 158 6.62 -9.56 4.26
CA LYS A 158 5.30 -9.10 4.69
C LYS A 158 4.39 -8.79 3.50
N ARG A 159 4.91 -8.09 2.48
CA ARG A 159 4.15 -7.78 1.25
C ARG A 159 3.79 -9.05 0.46
N ARG A 160 4.71 -10.00 0.36
CA ARG A 160 4.46 -11.26 -0.33
C ARG A 160 3.38 -12.07 0.36
N SER A 161 3.47 -12.21 1.67
CA SER A 161 2.46 -12.91 2.49
C SER A 161 1.07 -12.26 2.36
N LEU A 162 1.01 -10.94 2.43
CA LEU A 162 -0.22 -10.20 2.20
C LEU A 162 -0.80 -10.47 0.81
N ALA A 163 0.04 -10.47 -0.24
CA ALA A 163 -0.38 -10.66 -1.61
C ALA A 163 -1.00 -12.06 -1.83
N VAL A 164 -0.41 -13.10 -1.29
CA VAL A 164 -0.97 -14.48 -1.32
C VAL A 164 -2.36 -14.48 -0.68
N ALA A 165 -2.47 -13.99 0.54
CA ALA A 165 -3.72 -13.98 1.28
C ALA A 165 -4.83 -13.14 0.60
N VAL A 166 -4.44 -12.04 -0.05
CA VAL A 166 -5.37 -11.19 -0.82
C VAL A 166 -5.91 -11.94 -2.04
N MET A 167 -5.07 -12.70 -2.75
CA MET A 167 -5.49 -13.49 -3.91
C MET A 167 -6.42 -14.64 -3.51
N GLU A 168 -6.09 -15.38 -2.47
CA GLU A 168 -6.97 -16.43 -1.91
C GLU A 168 -8.33 -15.88 -1.47
N GLY A 169 -8.34 -14.67 -0.91
CA GLY A 169 -9.57 -13.94 -0.57
C GLY A 169 -10.34 -13.47 -1.80
N ALA A 170 -9.64 -12.96 -2.83
CA ALA A 170 -10.22 -12.46 -4.07
C ALA A 170 -10.93 -13.56 -4.86
N GLU A 171 -10.37 -14.77 -4.90
CA GLU A 171 -11.03 -15.93 -5.52
C GLU A 171 -12.37 -16.28 -4.86
N ARG A 172 -12.45 -16.14 -3.53
CA ARG A 172 -13.71 -16.34 -2.79
C ARG A 172 -14.73 -15.25 -3.07
N ILE A 173 -14.25 -14.01 -3.25
CA ILE A 173 -15.11 -12.85 -3.53
C ILE A 173 -15.58 -12.83 -4.98
N SER A 174 -14.72 -13.19 -5.95
CA SER A 174 -15.06 -13.20 -7.38
C SER A 174 -16.15 -14.24 -7.74
N ARG A 175 -16.33 -15.25 -6.90
CA ARG A 175 -17.45 -16.22 -7.02
C ARG A 175 -18.78 -15.68 -6.47
N SER A 176 -18.79 -14.48 -5.89
CA SER A 176 -20.02 -13.82 -5.44
C SER A 176 -20.72 -13.12 -6.61
N PRO A 177 -22.03 -13.32 -6.82
CA PRO A 177 -22.79 -12.73 -7.93
C PRO A 177 -22.72 -11.20 -8.01
N ASN A 178 -22.40 -10.54 -6.92
CA ASN A 178 -22.32 -9.07 -6.81
C ASN A 178 -20.98 -8.47 -7.27
N TYR A 179 -20.05 -9.28 -7.77
CA TYR A 179 -18.70 -8.81 -8.19
C TYR A 179 -18.49 -8.83 -9.71
N MET A 180 -19.50 -9.32 -10.45
CA MET A 180 -19.47 -9.37 -11.91
C MET A 180 -20.18 -8.13 -12.50
N GLY A 181 -19.56 -6.97 -12.30
CA GLY A 181 -20.01 -5.70 -12.85
C GLY A 181 -18.84 -4.81 -13.22
#